data_3271ea1423b7bf659e396e94fd20b622
#
_entry.id   3271ea1423b7bf659e396e94fd20b622
#
_cell.length_a   1.000
_cell.length_b   1.000
_cell.length_c   1.000
_cell.angle_alpha   90.00
_cell.angle_beta   90.00
_cell.angle_gamma   90.00
#
_symmetry.space_group_name_H-M   'P 1'
#
loop_
_entity.id
_entity.type
_entity.pdbx_description
1 polymer ?
#
loop_
_entity_poly.entity_id
_entity_poly.type
_entity_poly.pdbx_seq_one_letter_code
_entity_poly.pdbx_strand_id
1 'polypeptide(L)'
;LGKLKYNAYPADQYLEKTEILPFNDRQDQREGIKAVERAIAQGSDRCLLAMATGTGKTRLATGLMYRLLESNRFQRVLFLVDRSSLGTQAFKAFESEVINQSQTLAQIYTISDLGIEYDTDIDVQVATVQSLVHRLFNSDDPLPIDYFDCIIIDEAHRGYTLDKEMTEGEDSIRDEAQYLSTYKRVLEYFDATLIGLTATPALHTTEIFGNP
;
A
#
# COMPACT_ATOMS: atom_id res chain seq x y z
N LEU A 1 17.91 4.41 -15.66
CA LEU A 1 18.83 3.57 -14.87
C LEU A 1 17.97 2.91 -13.81
N GLY A 2 17.55 1.63 -14.10
CA GLY A 2 16.71 0.87 -13.18
C GLY A 2 17.39 0.80 -11.81
N LYS A 3 16.67 1.08 -10.73
CA LYS A 3 17.12 0.84 -9.38
C LYS A 3 17.65 -0.57 -9.31
N LEU A 4 18.91 -0.73 -8.94
CA LEU A 4 19.43 -1.97 -8.40
C LEU A 4 18.51 -2.32 -7.24
N LYS A 5 17.63 -3.31 -7.42
CA LYS A 5 16.77 -3.82 -6.37
C LYS A 5 17.71 -4.46 -5.33
N TYR A 6 18.12 -3.65 -4.36
CA TYR A 6 19.00 -4.07 -3.29
C TYR A 6 18.43 -5.33 -2.67
N ASN A 7 19.25 -6.40 -2.60
CA ASN A 7 18.89 -7.68 -2.01
C ASN A 7 17.68 -8.44 -2.61
N ALA A 8 17.29 -8.18 -3.86
CA ALA A 8 16.14 -8.88 -4.45
C ALA A 8 16.27 -10.41 -4.30
N TYR A 9 17.38 -11.00 -4.72
CA TYR A 9 17.54 -12.45 -4.71
C TYR A 9 17.55 -13.08 -3.29
N PRO A 10 18.31 -12.58 -2.30
CA PRO A 10 18.19 -13.07 -0.92
C PRO A 10 16.82 -12.85 -0.30
N ALA A 11 16.18 -11.70 -0.58
CA ALA A 11 14.84 -11.40 -0.09
C ALA A 11 13.81 -12.34 -0.69
N ASP A 12 13.82 -12.55 -1.99
CA ASP A 12 12.91 -13.46 -2.68
C ASP A 12 13.06 -14.90 -2.18
N GLN A 13 14.29 -15.37 -1.92
CA GLN A 13 14.52 -16.69 -1.30
C GLN A 13 13.96 -16.77 0.13
N TYR A 14 14.09 -15.71 0.92
CA TYR A 14 13.53 -15.65 2.26
C TYR A 14 11.99 -15.76 2.20
N LEU A 15 11.36 -14.98 1.34
CA LEU A 15 9.91 -14.97 1.16
C LEU A 15 9.38 -16.33 0.67
N GLU A 16 10.11 -17.02 -0.19
CA GLU A 16 9.73 -18.34 -0.70
C GLU A 16 9.80 -19.42 0.39
N LYS A 17 10.83 -19.40 1.22
CA LYS A 17 11.15 -20.49 2.17
C LYS A 17 10.48 -20.33 3.54
N THR A 18 10.13 -19.09 3.93
CA THR A 18 9.57 -18.84 5.26
C THR A 18 8.05 -19.02 5.30
N GLU A 19 7.57 -19.55 6.42
CA GLU A 19 6.13 -19.65 6.66
C GLU A 19 5.51 -18.29 6.98
N ILE A 20 4.23 -18.15 6.64
CA ILE A 20 3.46 -16.95 6.96
C ILE A 20 2.79 -17.13 8.32
N LEU A 21 3.47 -16.71 9.36
CA LEU A 21 2.92 -16.66 10.71
C LEU A 21 2.43 -15.22 10.99
N PRO A 22 1.34 -15.04 11.68
CA PRO A 22 0.46 -15.97 12.40
C PRO A 22 -0.82 -16.36 11.64
N PHE A 23 -0.82 -16.37 10.33
CA PHE A 23 -2.02 -16.57 9.49
C PHE A 23 -2.38 -18.04 9.24
N ASN A 24 -1.98 -18.96 10.12
CA ASN A 24 -2.19 -20.41 9.96
C ASN A 24 -3.68 -20.81 9.89
N ASP A 25 -4.56 -20.00 10.47
CA ASP A 25 -6.02 -20.16 10.49
C ASP A 25 -6.75 -19.51 9.29
N ARG A 26 -6.01 -18.78 8.42
CA ARG A 26 -6.56 -18.01 7.32
C ARG A 26 -5.83 -18.33 6.02
N GLN A 27 -6.25 -19.40 5.37
CA GLN A 27 -5.65 -19.88 4.13
C GLN A 27 -5.74 -18.83 3.01
N ASP A 28 -6.88 -18.15 2.88
CA ASP A 28 -7.11 -17.09 1.91
C ASP A 28 -6.09 -15.93 2.03
N GLN A 29 -5.81 -15.50 3.26
CA GLN A 29 -4.82 -14.45 3.51
C GLN A 29 -3.39 -14.91 3.19
N ARG A 30 -3.05 -16.15 3.56
CA ARG A 30 -1.74 -16.74 3.23
C ARG A 30 -1.52 -16.85 1.72
N GLU A 31 -2.53 -17.34 1.00
CA GLU A 31 -2.47 -17.45 -0.46
C GLU A 31 -2.34 -16.09 -1.12
N GLY A 32 -3.07 -15.07 -0.64
CA GLY A 32 -2.95 -13.70 -1.11
C GLY A 32 -1.56 -13.12 -0.92
N ILE A 33 -0.97 -13.25 0.29
CA ILE A 33 0.39 -12.82 0.55
C ILE A 33 1.38 -13.54 -0.38
N LYS A 34 1.30 -14.87 -0.48
CA LYS A 34 2.18 -15.65 -1.36
C LYS A 34 2.03 -15.31 -2.84
N ALA A 35 0.83 -14.95 -3.30
CA ALA A 35 0.62 -14.51 -4.68
C ALA A 35 1.35 -13.20 -4.96
N VAL A 36 1.24 -12.21 -4.07
CA VAL A 36 1.95 -10.93 -4.18
C VAL A 36 3.47 -11.14 -4.13
N GLU A 37 3.98 -11.92 -3.18
CA GLU A 37 5.40 -12.24 -3.06
C GLU A 37 5.96 -12.86 -4.34
N ARG A 38 5.24 -13.83 -4.93
CA ARG A 38 5.64 -14.45 -6.20
C ARG A 38 5.67 -13.46 -7.36
N ALA A 39 4.65 -12.60 -7.46
CA ALA A 39 4.60 -11.58 -8.51
C ALA A 39 5.80 -10.62 -8.41
N ILE A 40 6.13 -10.18 -7.19
CA ILE A 40 7.30 -9.33 -6.94
C ILE A 40 8.60 -10.07 -7.29
N ALA A 41 8.75 -11.32 -6.90
CA ALA A 41 9.91 -12.14 -7.21
C ALA A 41 10.09 -12.36 -8.74
N GLN A 42 8.98 -12.42 -9.47
CA GLN A 42 8.97 -12.48 -10.94
C GLN A 42 9.24 -11.14 -11.62
N GLY A 43 9.43 -10.08 -10.84
CA GLY A 43 9.78 -8.75 -11.34
C GLY A 43 8.59 -7.84 -11.61
N SER A 44 7.37 -8.20 -11.17
CA SER A 44 6.23 -7.31 -11.25
C SER A 44 6.43 -6.10 -10.31
N ASP A 45 6.26 -4.92 -10.86
CA ASP A 45 6.25 -3.65 -10.14
C ASP A 45 4.83 -3.19 -9.77
N ARG A 46 3.82 -3.90 -10.23
CA ARG A 46 2.40 -3.64 -9.97
C ARG A 46 1.66 -4.94 -9.71
N CYS A 47 0.93 -4.98 -8.59
CA CYS A 47 0.13 -6.12 -8.18
C CYS A 47 -1.27 -5.66 -7.75
N LEU A 48 -2.30 -6.39 -8.15
CA LEU A 48 -3.67 -6.19 -7.65
C LEU A 48 -4.12 -7.45 -6.91
N LEU A 49 -4.56 -7.28 -5.67
CA LEU A 49 -5.14 -8.36 -4.88
C LEU A 49 -6.62 -8.09 -4.64
N ALA A 50 -7.47 -8.92 -5.24
CA ALA A 50 -8.90 -8.86 -5.06
C ALA A 50 -9.33 -9.77 -3.89
N MET A 51 -9.91 -9.19 -2.85
CA MET A 51 -10.40 -9.89 -1.67
C MET A 51 -11.76 -9.36 -1.25
N ALA A 52 -12.70 -10.23 -0.95
CA ALA A 52 -14.05 -9.83 -0.53
C ALA A 52 -14.03 -8.90 0.70
N THR A 53 -15.07 -8.10 0.85
CA THR A 53 -15.23 -7.23 2.04
C THR A 53 -15.33 -8.10 3.30
N GLY A 54 -14.70 -7.68 4.40
CA GLY A 54 -14.72 -8.40 5.67
C GLY A 54 -13.78 -9.62 5.77
N THR A 55 -13.00 -9.94 4.73
CA THR A 55 -12.01 -11.03 4.78
C THR A 55 -10.70 -10.66 5.49
N GLY A 56 -10.59 -9.43 6.00
CA GLY A 56 -9.41 -8.97 6.74
C GLY A 56 -8.29 -8.43 5.86
N LYS A 57 -8.62 -7.61 4.86
CA LYS A 57 -7.62 -6.94 3.99
C LYS A 57 -6.56 -6.19 4.78
N THR A 58 -6.95 -5.43 5.82
CA THR A 58 -6.00 -4.70 6.68
C THR A 58 -5.03 -5.66 7.38
N ARG A 59 -5.53 -6.78 7.92
CA ARG A 59 -4.70 -7.81 8.53
C ARG A 59 -3.73 -8.43 7.53
N LEU A 60 -4.20 -8.73 6.32
CA LEU A 60 -3.33 -9.20 5.24
C LEU A 60 -2.26 -8.17 4.91
N ALA A 61 -2.64 -6.88 4.78
CA ALA A 61 -1.68 -5.80 4.53
C ALA A 61 -0.62 -5.71 5.61
N THR A 62 -1.01 -5.84 6.89
CA THR A 62 -0.09 -5.87 8.03
C THR A 62 0.92 -6.99 7.91
N GLY A 63 0.45 -8.20 7.60
CA GLY A 63 1.33 -9.36 7.42
C GLY A 63 2.23 -9.23 6.19
N LEU A 64 1.72 -8.68 5.10
CA LEU A 64 2.50 -8.43 3.89
C LEU A 64 3.61 -7.39 4.15
N MET A 65 3.29 -6.26 4.78
CA MET A 65 4.29 -5.25 5.15
C MET A 65 5.39 -5.85 6.04
N TYR A 66 5.01 -6.59 7.07
CA TYR A 66 5.97 -7.27 7.93
C TYR A 66 6.95 -8.12 7.13
N ARG A 67 6.46 -8.98 6.24
CA ARG A 67 7.31 -9.89 5.46
C ARG A 67 8.21 -9.17 4.47
N LEU A 68 7.68 -8.13 3.81
CA LEU A 68 8.45 -7.35 2.83
C LEU A 68 9.56 -6.52 3.49
N LEU A 69 9.33 -6.00 4.68
CA LEU A 69 10.33 -5.28 5.48
C LEU A 69 11.32 -6.26 6.11
N GLU A 70 10.87 -7.35 6.75
CA GLU A 70 11.72 -8.36 7.40
C GLU A 70 12.69 -9.03 6.43
N SER A 71 12.25 -9.27 5.19
CA SER A 71 13.11 -9.79 4.13
C SER A 71 14.12 -8.78 3.58
N ASN A 72 14.04 -7.51 3.98
CA ASN A 72 14.74 -6.38 3.36
C ASN A 72 14.46 -6.25 1.85
N ARG A 73 13.26 -6.69 1.40
CA ARG A 73 12.85 -6.50 0.02
C ARG A 73 12.53 -5.04 -0.28
N PHE A 74 11.96 -4.37 0.71
CA PHE A 74 11.71 -2.93 0.75
C PHE A 74 12.16 -2.36 2.08
N GLN A 75 12.48 -1.06 2.10
CA GLN A 75 12.94 -0.34 3.26
C GLN A 75 11.89 0.63 3.80
N ARG A 76 11.10 1.23 2.92
CA ARG A 76 10.06 2.20 3.29
C ARG A 76 8.77 1.94 2.55
N VAL A 77 7.73 1.67 3.32
CA VAL A 77 6.41 1.37 2.79
C VAL A 77 5.46 2.55 3.05
N LEU A 78 4.78 2.99 2.02
CA LEU A 78 3.64 3.89 2.14
C LEU A 78 2.36 3.05 2.17
N PHE A 79 1.58 3.18 3.24
CA PHE A 79 0.22 2.64 3.31
C PHE A 79 -0.78 3.75 2.97
N LEU A 80 -1.33 3.70 1.77
CA LEU A 80 -2.18 4.73 1.21
C LEU A 80 -3.65 4.38 1.40
N VAL A 81 -4.40 5.30 2.00
CA VAL A 81 -5.83 5.16 2.26
C VAL A 81 -6.62 6.30 1.60
N ASP A 82 -7.90 6.04 1.34
CA ASP A 82 -8.79 7.03 0.76
C ASP A 82 -9.14 8.14 1.77
N ARG A 83 -9.39 7.77 3.04
CA ARG A 83 -9.86 8.69 4.09
C ARG A 83 -9.07 8.56 5.37
N SER A 84 -8.96 9.68 6.11
CA SER A 84 -8.25 9.71 7.39
C SER A 84 -8.81 8.72 8.42
N SER A 85 -10.13 8.48 8.42
CA SER A 85 -10.75 7.49 9.32
C SER A 85 -10.28 6.07 9.06
N LEU A 86 -10.04 5.71 7.79
CA LEU A 86 -9.46 4.42 7.41
C LEU A 86 -7.99 4.32 7.81
N GLY A 87 -7.24 5.41 7.67
CA GLY A 87 -5.86 5.48 8.15
C GLY A 87 -5.75 5.27 9.65
N THR A 88 -6.59 5.94 10.44
CA THR A 88 -6.64 5.74 11.89
C THR A 88 -7.02 4.30 12.27
N GLN A 89 -7.93 3.67 11.51
CA GLN A 89 -8.28 2.26 11.74
C GLN A 89 -7.12 1.32 11.40
N ALA A 90 -6.44 1.57 10.29
CA ALA A 90 -5.27 0.80 9.89
C ALA A 90 -4.14 0.93 10.92
N PHE A 91 -3.85 2.15 11.38
CA PHE A 91 -2.83 2.39 12.39
C PHE A 91 -3.14 1.63 13.69
N LYS A 92 -4.39 1.67 14.17
CA LYS A 92 -4.82 0.87 15.33
C LYS A 92 -4.65 -0.63 15.11
N ALA A 93 -4.89 -1.13 13.90
CA ALA A 93 -4.63 -2.53 13.59
C ALA A 93 -3.13 -2.86 13.66
N PHE A 94 -2.27 -1.98 13.15
CA PHE A 94 -0.80 -2.12 13.23
C PHE A 94 -0.28 -2.13 14.68
N GLU A 95 -0.96 -1.43 15.59
CA GLU A 95 -0.64 -1.41 17.03
C GLU A 95 -1.17 -2.64 17.78
N SER A 96 -2.26 -3.24 17.33
CA SER A 96 -2.98 -4.26 18.10
C SER A 96 -2.86 -5.67 17.57
N GLU A 97 -2.66 -5.85 16.26
CA GLU A 97 -2.59 -7.18 15.67
C GLU A 97 -1.20 -7.80 15.84
N VAL A 98 -1.17 -8.95 16.51
CA VAL A 98 0.05 -9.73 16.72
C VAL A 98 0.45 -10.41 15.40
N ILE A 99 1.69 -10.20 14.97
CA ILE A 99 2.23 -10.72 13.70
C ILE A 99 3.33 -11.73 13.92
N ASN A 100 4.22 -11.50 14.89
CA ASN A 100 5.37 -12.36 15.15
C ASN A 100 5.61 -12.49 16.64
N GLN A 101 5.69 -13.74 17.16
CA GLN A 101 6.10 -14.09 18.53
C GLN A 101 5.52 -13.19 19.63
N SER A 102 4.30 -12.73 19.50
CA SER A 102 3.61 -11.80 20.41
C SER A 102 3.89 -10.31 20.16
N GLN A 103 4.54 -9.95 19.06
CA GLN A 103 4.78 -8.55 18.69
C GLN A 103 3.82 -8.07 17.60
N THR A 104 3.47 -6.80 17.64
CA THR A 104 2.70 -6.10 16.62
C THR A 104 3.62 -5.41 15.61
N LEU A 105 3.08 -4.96 14.47
CA LEU A 105 3.86 -4.25 13.47
C LEU A 105 4.50 -2.98 14.07
N ALA A 106 3.73 -2.22 14.84
CA ALA A 106 4.19 -0.98 15.48
C ALA A 106 5.21 -1.19 16.60
N GLN A 107 5.36 -2.42 17.12
CA GLN A 107 6.41 -2.76 18.08
C GLN A 107 7.73 -3.15 17.40
N ILE A 108 7.67 -3.54 16.13
CA ILE A 108 8.85 -3.99 15.36
C ILE A 108 9.40 -2.86 14.51
N TYR A 109 8.53 -2.06 13.90
CA TYR A 109 8.88 -1.01 12.94
C TYR A 109 8.38 0.37 13.39
N THR A 110 9.09 1.40 12.97
CA THR A 110 8.66 2.80 13.19
C THR A 110 7.56 3.17 12.20
N ILE A 111 6.36 3.44 12.71
CA ILE A 111 5.19 3.79 11.91
C ILE A 111 4.78 5.23 12.19
N SER A 112 4.65 6.05 11.16
CA SER A 112 4.08 7.40 11.24
C SER A 112 2.59 7.38 10.89
N ASP A 113 1.78 8.04 11.74
CA ASP A 113 0.33 8.17 11.55
C ASP A 113 0.02 9.39 10.67
N LEU A 114 -0.86 9.19 9.68
CA LEU A 114 -1.54 10.19 8.82
C LEU A 114 -0.73 11.45 8.43
N GLY A 115 0.56 11.46 8.67
CA GLY A 115 1.47 12.53 8.29
C GLY A 115 2.38 12.11 7.14
N ILE A 116 2.85 13.10 6.36
CA ILE A 116 3.92 12.90 5.37
C ILE A 116 5.10 13.75 5.78
N GLU A 117 6.00 13.13 6.51
CA GLU A 117 7.25 13.74 6.94
C GLU A 117 8.43 13.11 6.20
N TYR A 118 9.45 13.92 5.94
CA TYR A 118 10.72 13.40 5.46
C TYR A 118 11.55 12.98 6.67
N ASP A 119 11.47 11.70 7.01
CA ASP A 119 12.25 11.09 8.08
C ASP A 119 12.72 9.70 7.64
N THR A 120 14.02 9.51 7.62
CA THR A 120 14.66 8.26 7.18
C THR A 120 14.52 7.12 8.18
N ASP A 121 14.13 7.40 9.41
CA ASP A 121 13.95 6.41 10.48
C ASP A 121 12.53 5.80 10.49
N ILE A 122 11.64 6.29 9.62
CA ILE A 122 10.29 5.76 9.47
C ILE A 122 10.30 4.62 8.45
N ASP A 123 9.84 3.44 8.87
CA ASP A 123 9.71 2.25 8.03
C ASP A 123 8.37 2.22 7.27
N VAL A 124 7.28 2.68 7.93
CA VAL A 124 5.92 2.71 7.37
C VAL A 124 5.28 4.07 7.60
N GLN A 125 4.80 4.70 6.55
CA GLN A 125 3.95 5.89 6.65
C GLN A 125 2.51 5.58 6.22
N VAL A 126 1.55 6.02 7.03
CA VAL A 126 0.13 5.99 6.67
C VAL A 126 -0.25 7.37 6.14
N ALA A 127 -0.85 7.42 4.96
CA ALA A 127 -1.23 8.69 4.34
C ALA A 127 -2.52 8.60 3.55
N THR A 128 -3.15 9.76 3.32
CA THR A 128 -4.23 9.91 2.35
C THR A 128 -3.69 10.42 1.01
N VAL A 129 -4.45 10.20 -0.06
CA VAL A 129 -4.12 10.76 -1.38
C VAL A 129 -4.02 12.29 -1.30
N GLN A 130 -4.92 12.95 -0.53
CA GLN A 130 -4.95 14.39 -0.38
C GLN A 130 -3.69 14.94 0.32
N SER A 131 -3.23 14.25 1.38
CA SER A 131 -1.99 14.66 2.07
C SER A 131 -0.77 14.51 1.16
N LEU A 132 -0.72 13.47 0.33
CA LEU A 132 0.33 13.30 -0.67
C LEU A 132 0.29 14.39 -1.75
N VAL A 133 -0.88 14.70 -2.29
CA VAL A 133 -1.05 15.80 -3.27
C VAL A 133 -0.49 17.10 -2.69
N HIS A 134 -0.86 17.41 -1.45
CA HIS A 134 -0.36 18.62 -0.80
C HIS A 134 1.16 18.58 -0.64
N ARG A 135 1.71 17.48 -0.17
CA ARG A 135 3.15 17.33 0.10
C ARG A 135 4.00 17.32 -1.18
N LEU A 136 3.48 16.71 -2.27
CA LEU A 136 4.25 16.54 -3.50
C LEU A 136 4.12 17.70 -4.48
N PHE A 137 2.94 18.34 -4.54
CA PHE A 137 2.63 19.29 -5.59
C PHE A 137 2.37 20.71 -5.10
N ASN A 138 2.12 20.88 -3.80
CA ASN A 138 1.79 22.17 -3.19
C ASN A 138 2.76 22.57 -2.07
N SER A 139 3.88 21.85 -1.90
CA SER A 139 4.93 22.15 -0.94
C SER A 139 6.19 22.62 -1.66
N ASP A 140 6.96 23.52 -1.04
CA ASP A 140 8.26 23.97 -1.55
C ASP A 140 9.36 22.92 -1.38
N ASP A 141 9.10 21.87 -0.59
CA ASP A 141 10.05 20.79 -0.30
C ASP A 141 9.37 19.42 -0.53
N PRO A 142 9.16 19.01 -1.79
CA PRO A 142 8.55 17.71 -2.11
C PRO A 142 9.46 16.56 -1.69
N LEU A 143 8.85 15.40 -1.37
CA LEU A 143 9.63 14.20 -1.07
C LEU A 143 10.44 13.74 -2.29
N PRO A 144 11.62 13.16 -2.09
CA PRO A 144 12.37 12.52 -3.17
C PRO A 144 11.58 11.39 -3.86
N ILE A 145 11.78 11.21 -5.15
CA ILE A 145 11.08 10.17 -5.94
C ILE A 145 11.39 8.74 -5.47
N ASP A 146 12.48 8.57 -4.75
CA ASP A 146 12.94 7.31 -4.20
C ASP A 146 12.70 7.19 -2.68
N TYR A 147 11.89 8.06 -2.11
CA TYR A 147 11.62 8.04 -0.68
C TYR A 147 10.85 6.78 -0.26
N PHE A 148 9.82 6.40 -1.01
CA PHE A 148 9.14 5.11 -0.84
C PHE A 148 9.55 4.14 -1.94
N ASP A 149 9.80 2.89 -1.58
CA ASP A 149 10.10 1.80 -2.51
C ASP A 149 8.95 0.79 -2.66
N CYS A 150 7.94 0.89 -1.78
CA CYS A 150 6.69 0.14 -1.87
C CYS A 150 5.50 1.01 -1.46
N ILE A 151 4.41 0.95 -2.23
CA ILE A 151 3.14 1.62 -1.91
C ILE A 151 2.05 0.56 -1.88
N ILE A 152 1.43 0.39 -0.72
CA ILE A 152 0.26 -0.48 -0.54
C ILE A 152 -0.98 0.40 -0.46
N ILE A 153 -1.94 0.19 -1.35
CA ILE A 153 -3.14 1.00 -1.47
C ILE A 153 -4.34 0.21 -0.99
N ASP A 154 -4.95 0.63 0.13
CA ASP A 154 -6.19 0.03 0.60
C ASP A 154 -7.39 0.60 -0.16
N GLU A 155 -8.38 -0.24 -0.42
CA GLU A 155 -9.56 0.07 -1.21
C GLU A 155 -9.20 0.74 -2.56
N ALA A 156 -8.25 0.16 -3.28
CA ALA A 156 -7.68 0.72 -4.52
C ALA A 156 -8.71 1.11 -5.58
N HIS A 157 -9.94 0.57 -5.52
CA HIS A 157 -11.05 0.96 -6.39
C HIS A 157 -11.67 2.32 -6.02
N ARG A 158 -11.52 2.79 -4.77
CA ARG A 158 -12.10 4.05 -4.29
C ARG A 158 -11.30 5.27 -4.68
N GLY A 159 -10.06 5.12 -5.07
CA GLY A 159 -9.25 6.22 -5.60
C GLY A 159 -9.86 6.94 -6.82
N TYR A 160 -11.08 6.54 -7.22
CA TYR A 160 -11.82 7.07 -8.38
C TYR A 160 -13.19 7.63 -8.03
N THR A 161 -13.67 7.48 -6.81
CA THR A 161 -14.95 8.03 -6.39
C THR A 161 -14.71 9.20 -5.46
N LEU A 162 -14.83 10.41 -5.98
CA LEU A 162 -15.14 11.56 -5.16
C LEU A 162 -16.35 11.22 -4.28
N ASP A 163 -16.31 11.64 -3.02
CA ASP A 163 -17.47 11.53 -2.14
C ASP A 163 -18.72 12.05 -2.84
N LYS A 164 -19.57 11.15 -3.30
CA LYS A 164 -20.87 11.48 -3.89
C LYS A 164 -21.80 12.23 -2.95
N GLU A 165 -21.37 12.52 -1.73
CA GLU A 165 -22.17 13.27 -0.76
C GLU A 165 -22.12 14.79 -0.98
N MET A 166 -21.35 15.32 -1.93
CA MET A 166 -21.20 16.78 -2.06
C MET A 166 -21.69 17.42 -3.34
N THR A 167 -21.99 16.72 -4.45
CA THR A 167 -22.56 17.42 -5.63
C THR A 167 -23.32 16.49 -6.57
N GLU A 168 -24.62 16.74 -6.73
CA GLU A 168 -25.43 16.28 -7.87
C GLU A 168 -25.23 17.29 -9.01
N GLY A 169 -24.58 16.89 -10.11
CA GLY A 169 -24.51 17.74 -11.30
C GLY A 169 -23.41 17.36 -12.30
N GLU A 170 -23.43 17.99 -13.47
CA GLU A 170 -22.43 17.80 -14.55
C GLU A 170 -20.98 18.12 -14.13
N ASP A 171 -20.77 18.84 -13.05
CA ASP A 171 -19.46 19.12 -12.44
C ASP A 171 -18.81 17.84 -11.89
N SER A 172 -19.61 16.84 -11.46
CA SER A 172 -19.09 15.60 -10.85
C SER A 172 -18.23 14.77 -11.81
N ILE A 173 -18.50 14.77 -13.10
CA ILE A 173 -17.72 13.98 -14.10
C ILE A 173 -16.36 14.61 -14.37
N ARG A 174 -16.29 15.94 -14.42
CA ARG A 174 -15.01 16.66 -14.57
C ARG A 174 -14.15 16.49 -13.31
N ASP A 175 -14.76 16.56 -12.16
CA ASP A 175 -14.09 16.37 -10.86
C ASP A 175 -13.55 14.94 -10.72
N GLU A 176 -14.30 13.92 -11.18
CA GLU A 176 -13.89 12.53 -11.15
C GLU A 176 -12.68 12.26 -12.08
N ALA A 177 -12.70 12.80 -13.32
CA ALA A 177 -11.59 12.68 -14.24
C ALA A 177 -10.34 13.41 -13.75
N GLN A 178 -10.50 14.57 -13.13
CA GLN A 178 -9.40 15.34 -12.54
C GLN A 178 -8.82 14.63 -11.32
N TYR A 179 -9.66 14.06 -10.46
CA TYR A 179 -9.23 13.28 -9.30
C TYR A 179 -8.46 12.04 -9.73
N LEU A 180 -8.96 11.29 -10.72
CA LEU A 180 -8.28 10.13 -11.27
C LEU A 180 -6.90 10.49 -11.83
N SER A 181 -6.80 11.59 -12.58
CA SER A 181 -5.54 12.10 -13.10
C SER A 181 -4.56 12.43 -11.96
N THR A 182 -5.04 13.07 -10.90
CA THR A 182 -4.24 13.42 -9.73
C THR A 182 -3.78 12.18 -8.96
N TYR A 183 -4.67 11.20 -8.78
CA TYR A 183 -4.35 9.93 -8.15
C TYR A 183 -3.26 9.16 -8.92
N LYS A 184 -3.40 9.03 -10.24
CA LYS A 184 -2.35 8.43 -11.09
C LYS A 184 -1.02 9.16 -10.93
N ARG A 185 -1.02 10.50 -10.96
CA ARG A 185 0.20 11.30 -10.77
C ARG A 185 0.88 11.05 -9.42
N VAL A 186 0.10 10.88 -8.34
CA VAL A 186 0.63 10.54 -7.01
C VAL A 186 1.28 9.17 -7.04
N LEU A 187 0.62 8.16 -7.60
CA LEU A 187 1.15 6.79 -7.67
C LEU A 187 2.39 6.69 -8.58
N GLU A 188 2.42 7.44 -9.67
CA GLU A 188 3.53 7.45 -10.63
C GLU A 188 4.69 8.37 -10.22
N TYR A 189 4.52 9.16 -9.16
CA TYR A 189 5.57 10.05 -8.68
C TYR A 189 6.77 9.28 -8.14
N PHE A 190 6.51 8.23 -7.36
CA PHE A 190 7.56 7.44 -6.73
C PHE A 190 8.00 6.27 -7.63
N ASP A 191 9.30 6.02 -7.62
CA ASP A 191 9.86 4.81 -8.24
C ASP A 191 9.67 3.61 -7.30
N ALA A 192 8.42 3.20 -7.08
CA ALA A 192 8.01 2.23 -6.10
C ALA A 192 7.23 1.06 -6.71
N THR A 193 7.26 -0.10 -6.04
CA THR A 193 6.34 -1.19 -6.34
C THR A 193 4.95 -0.85 -5.79
N LEU A 194 3.91 -0.98 -6.62
CA LEU A 194 2.53 -0.68 -6.27
C LEU A 194 1.74 -1.96 -5.99
N ILE A 195 1.08 -2.03 -4.83
CA ILE A 195 0.24 -3.16 -4.43
C ILE A 195 -1.15 -2.64 -4.10
N GLY A 196 -2.13 -2.89 -4.96
CA GLY A 196 -3.52 -2.51 -4.75
C GLY A 196 -4.29 -3.61 -4.02
N LEU A 197 -5.02 -3.25 -2.97
CA LEU A 197 -5.96 -4.11 -2.27
C LEU A 197 -7.38 -3.62 -2.56
N THR A 198 -8.26 -4.51 -3.02
CA THR A 198 -9.63 -4.13 -3.36
C THR A 198 -10.62 -5.26 -3.12
N ALA A 199 -11.86 -4.91 -2.80
CA ALA A 199 -12.97 -5.89 -2.78
C ALA A 199 -13.61 -6.06 -4.17
N THR A 200 -13.60 -5.00 -4.96
CA THR A 200 -14.28 -4.92 -6.25
C THR A 200 -13.34 -4.33 -7.28
N PRO A 201 -12.60 -5.16 -8.05
CA PRO A 201 -11.79 -4.65 -9.14
C PRO A 201 -12.67 -3.88 -10.15
N ALA A 202 -12.37 -2.61 -10.34
CA ALA A 202 -13.00 -1.78 -11.36
C ALA A 202 -12.08 -1.73 -12.60
N LEU A 203 -12.63 -1.35 -13.75
CA LEU A 203 -11.85 -1.25 -14.99
C LEU A 203 -10.58 -0.40 -14.81
N HIS A 204 -10.71 0.75 -14.18
CA HIS A 204 -9.57 1.63 -13.91
C HIS A 204 -8.53 1.01 -12.97
N THR A 205 -8.96 0.19 -12.00
CA THR A 205 -8.03 -0.49 -11.09
C THR A 205 -7.15 -1.46 -11.88
N THR A 206 -7.74 -2.19 -12.83
CA THR A 206 -6.99 -3.09 -13.70
C THR A 206 -6.09 -2.35 -14.70
N GLU A 207 -6.42 -1.12 -15.08
CA GLU A 207 -5.54 -0.27 -15.91
C GLU A 207 -4.26 0.16 -15.15
N ILE A 208 -4.33 0.37 -13.83
CA ILE A 208 -3.18 0.80 -13.03
C ILE A 208 -2.35 -0.39 -12.57
N PHE A 209 -3.00 -1.43 -12.06
CA PHE A 209 -2.33 -2.53 -11.36
C PHE A 209 -2.21 -3.81 -12.20
N GLY A 210 -2.88 -3.89 -13.35
CA GLY A 210 -3.06 -5.14 -14.10
C GLY A 210 -4.25 -5.96 -13.58
N ASN A 211 -4.45 -7.14 -14.17
CA ASN A 211 -5.48 -8.08 -13.71
C ASN A 211 -5.07 -8.70 -12.37
N PRO A 212 -6.03 -8.94 -11.45
CA PRO A 212 -5.78 -9.57 -10.15
C PRO A 212 -5.36 -11.04 -10.26
#